data_b55a51fa891b12d525dcea474324a35b
#
_entry.id   b55a51fa891b12d525dcea474324a35b
#
_cell.length_a   1.000
_cell.length_b   1.000
_cell.length_c   1.000
_cell.angle_alpha   90.00
_cell.angle_beta   90.00
_cell.angle_gamma   90.00
#
_symmetry.space_group_name_H-M   'P 1'
#
loop_
_entity.id
_entity.type
_entity.pdbx_description
1 polymer ?
#
loop_
_entity_poly.entity_id
_entity_poly.type
_entity_poly.pdbx_seq_one_letter_code
_entity_poly.pdbx_strand_id
1 'polypeptide(L)'
;MKTKTSTNTITKAAVIATLYTILILLQTVLPFQQLTFGPIQLRLAEGLTVLPLMESAAVPGLFVGCLVSNIFLSFMSGYGMIDIICGSLVTLLAAYLTRKAKSKYLAMLPPIVLNGFLVSIWVSYFSGIPYFTTVLGIMGGEAISVVIEAPILPPCQP
;
A
#
# COMPACT_ATOMS: atom_id res chain seq x y z
N MET A 1 21.13 -23.92 -3.73
CA MET A 1 19.79 -24.28 -3.27
C MET A 1 18.77 -23.64 -4.20
N LYS A 2 18.14 -24.37 -5.12
CA LYS A 2 17.06 -23.85 -5.98
C LYS A 2 15.81 -23.76 -5.10
N THR A 3 15.42 -22.56 -4.69
CA THR A 3 14.11 -22.32 -4.10
C THR A 3 13.06 -22.57 -5.18
N LYS A 4 12.45 -23.74 -5.17
CA LYS A 4 11.22 -23.99 -5.93
C LYS A 4 10.17 -23.01 -5.38
N THR A 5 10.00 -21.89 -6.07
CA THR A 5 8.84 -21.03 -5.85
C THR A 5 7.63 -21.89 -6.18
N SER A 6 6.92 -22.34 -5.15
CA SER A 6 5.77 -23.22 -5.36
C SER A 6 4.75 -22.49 -6.22
N THR A 7 4.15 -23.17 -7.18
CA THR A 7 3.04 -22.63 -8.01
C THR A 7 1.97 -21.98 -7.14
N ASN A 8 1.73 -22.53 -5.94
CA ASN A 8 0.83 -21.97 -4.94
C ASN A 8 1.24 -20.54 -4.49
N THR A 9 2.53 -20.26 -4.30
CA THR A 9 3.01 -18.92 -3.92
C THR A 9 2.77 -17.91 -5.04
N ILE A 10 3.01 -18.30 -6.28
CA ILE A 10 2.76 -17.43 -7.45
C ILE A 10 1.27 -17.14 -7.59
N THR A 11 0.43 -18.15 -7.46
CA THR A 11 -1.04 -17.99 -7.54
C THR A 11 -1.55 -17.06 -6.43
N LYS A 12 -1.09 -17.24 -5.19
CA LYS A 12 -1.45 -16.34 -4.08
C LYS A 12 -1.00 -14.91 -4.33
N ALA A 13 0.23 -14.70 -4.80
CA ALA A 13 0.72 -13.37 -5.13
C ALA A 13 -0.11 -12.72 -6.24
N ALA A 14 -0.48 -13.45 -7.28
CA ALA A 14 -1.33 -12.97 -8.36
C ALA A 14 -2.73 -12.56 -7.86
N VAL A 15 -3.35 -13.37 -7.00
CA VAL A 15 -4.66 -13.05 -6.39
C VAL A 15 -4.56 -11.77 -5.56
N ILE A 16 -3.53 -11.63 -4.73
CA ILE A 16 -3.34 -10.43 -3.90
C ILE A 16 -3.10 -9.20 -4.78
N ALA A 17 -2.27 -9.31 -5.82
CA ALA A 17 -2.04 -8.22 -6.77
C ALA A 17 -3.34 -7.79 -7.47
N THR A 18 -4.15 -8.75 -7.89
CA THR A 18 -5.44 -8.48 -8.54
C THR A 18 -6.41 -7.80 -7.58
N LEU A 19 -6.53 -8.28 -6.34
CA LEU A 19 -7.39 -7.66 -5.32
C LEU A 19 -6.96 -6.23 -5.03
N TYR A 20 -5.66 -5.99 -4.83
CA TYR A 20 -5.12 -4.65 -4.63
C TYR A 20 -5.49 -3.73 -5.79
N THR A 21 -5.24 -4.15 -7.02
CA THR A 21 -5.55 -3.37 -8.23
C THR A 21 -7.05 -3.09 -8.35
N ILE A 22 -7.90 -4.09 -8.13
CA ILE A 22 -9.36 -3.91 -8.20
C ILE A 22 -9.84 -2.91 -7.15
N LEU A 23 -9.36 -2.99 -5.91
CA LEU A 23 -9.74 -2.05 -4.85
C LEU A 23 -9.36 -0.61 -5.20
N ILE A 24 -8.16 -0.39 -5.72
CA ILE A 24 -7.73 0.93 -6.20
C ILE A 24 -8.63 1.42 -7.35
N LEU A 25 -8.86 0.60 -8.38
CA LEU A 25 -9.68 0.99 -9.53
C LEU A 25 -11.13 1.26 -9.13
N LEU A 26 -11.73 0.43 -8.28
CA LEU A 26 -13.07 0.68 -7.76
C LEU A 26 -13.16 2.01 -7.01
N GLN A 27 -12.15 2.32 -6.20
CA GLN A 27 -12.11 3.57 -5.46
C GLN A 27 -12.00 4.80 -6.37
N THR A 28 -11.37 4.69 -7.54
CA THR A 28 -11.28 5.80 -8.51
C THR A 28 -12.59 6.05 -9.26
N VAL A 29 -13.44 5.03 -9.42
CA VAL A 29 -14.73 5.14 -10.09
C VAL A 29 -15.82 5.66 -9.14
N LEU A 30 -15.70 5.41 -7.84
CA LEU A 30 -16.63 5.87 -6.82
C LEU A 30 -16.40 7.36 -6.51
N PRO A 31 -17.39 8.05 -5.88
CA PRO A 31 -17.28 9.47 -5.53
C PRO A 31 -16.14 9.80 -4.54
N PHE A 32 -15.33 8.81 -4.19
CA PHE A 32 -14.17 8.91 -3.30
C PHE A 32 -12.84 9.19 -4.02
N GLN A 33 -12.87 9.49 -5.31
CA GLN A 33 -11.66 9.79 -6.10
C GLN A 33 -10.78 10.86 -5.46
N GLN A 34 -11.36 11.91 -4.88
CA GLN A 34 -10.64 12.97 -4.19
C GLN A 34 -9.87 12.48 -2.95
N LEU A 35 -10.36 11.44 -2.29
CA LEU A 35 -9.67 10.80 -1.17
C LEU A 35 -8.50 9.90 -1.63
N THR A 36 -8.51 9.47 -2.88
CA THR A 36 -7.42 8.64 -3.44
C THR A 36 -6.21 9.48 -3.83
N PHE A 37 -6.43 10.71 -4.31
CA PHE A 37 -5.38 11.60 -4.87
C PHE A 37 -5.15 12.88 -4.08
N GLY A 38 -5.95 13.14 -3.04
CA GLY A 38 -5.87 14.34 -2.24
C GLY A 38 -4.70 14.33 -1.25
N PRO A 39 -4.55 15.42 -0.48
CA PRO A 39 -3.56 15.50 0.60
C PRO A 39 -3.87 14.55 1.76
N ILE A 40 -5.12 14.09 1.86
CA ILE A 40 -5.55 12.99 2.74
C ILE A 40 -5.79 11.80 1.83
N GLN A 41 -4.82 10.90 1.74
CA GLN A 41 -4.92 9.73 0.88
C GLN A 41 -5.48 8.55 1.67
N LEU A 42 -6.77 8.27 1.50
CA LEU A 42 -7.40 7.06 1.97
C LEU A 42 -7.41 6.05 0.82
N ARG A 43 -6.55 5.06 0.87
CA ARG A 43 -6.47 3.97 -0.11
C ARG A 43 -6.90 2.67 0.56
N LEU A 44 -8.09 2.17 0.24
CA LEU A 44 -8.60 0.91 0.82
C LEU A 44 -7.66 -0.27 0.57
N ALA A 45 -7.01 -0.30 -0.59
CA ALA A 45 -6.05 -1.36 -0.90
C ALA A 45 -4.82 -1.38 0.02
N GLU A 46 -4.48 -0.26 0.66
CA GLU A 46 -3.36 -0.20 1.60
C GLU A 46 -3.62 -0.99 2.89
N GLY A 47 -4.87 -1.27 3.23
CA GLY A 47 -5.18 -2.20 4.30
C GLY A 47 -4.60 -3.60 4.06
N LEU A 48 -4.51 -4.05 2.79
CA LEU A 48 -3.86 -5.31 2.43
C LEU A 48 -2.35 -5.35 2.77
N THR A 49 -1.73 -4.20 3.05
CA THR A 49 -0.30 -4.11 3.38
C THR A 49 0.08 -4.78 4.71
N VAL A 50 -0.89 -5.18 5.52
CA VAL A 50 -0.67 -5.98 6.73
C VAL A 50 -0.63 -7.48 6.46
N LEU A 51 -1.12 -7.96 5.29
CA LEU A 51 -1.12 -9.38 4.92
C LEU A 51 0.27 -10.04 4.91
N PRO A 52 1.38 -9.35 4.61
CA PRO A 52 2.71 -9.95 4.67
C PRO A 52 3.06 -10.55 6.04
N LEU A 53 2.45 -10.08 7.12
CA LEU A 53 2.63 -10.67 8.44
C LEU A 53 2.30 -12.18 8.43
N MET A 54 1.27 -12.57 7.68
CA MET A 54 0.73 -13.93 7.65
C MET A 54 1.19 -14.72 6.41
N GLU A 55 1.23 -14.06 5.26
CA GLU A 55 1.46 -14.70 3.96
C GLU A 55 2.65 -14.05 3.24
N SER A 56 3.70 -14.83 3.01
CA SER A 56 4.90 -14.35 2.34
C SER A 56 4.68 -13.96 0.87
N ALA A 57 3.71 -14.59 0.21
CA ALA A 57 3.32 -14.26 -1.16
C ALA A 57 2.71 -12.86 -1.27
N ALA A 58 2.27 -12.26 -0.15
CA ALA A 58 1.76 -10.90 -0.13
C ALA A 58 2.84 -9.85 -0.43
N VAL A 59 4.11 -10.10 -0.11
CA VAL A 59 5.19 -9.15 -0.42
C VAL A 59 5.30 -8.88 -1.92
N PRO A 60 5.54 -9.88 -2.79
CA PRO A 60 5.53 -9.65 -4.24
C PRO A 60 4.15 -9.30 -4.78
N GLY A 61 3.06 -9.82 -4.19
CA GLY A 61 1.69 -9.52 -4.62
C GLY A 61 1.33 -8.05 -4.49
N LEU A 62 1.62 -7.44 -3.34
CA LEU A 62 1.39 -6.01 -3.09
C LEU A 62 2.25 -5.12 -3.98
N PHE A 63 3.52 -5.48 -4.17
CA PHE A 63 4.40 -4.75 -5.06
C PHE A 63 3.85 -4.71 -6.49
N VAL A 64 3.48 -5.88 -7.05
CA VAL A 64 2.92 -5.96 -8.40
C VAL A 64 1.57 -5.26 -8.49
N GLY A 65 0.70 -5.43 -7.49
CA GLY A 65 -0.60 -4.76 -7.43
C GLY A 65 -0.46 -3.25 -7.40
N CYS A 66 0.44 -2.72 -6.56
CA CYS A 66 0.74 -1.30 -6.50
C CYS A 66 1.33 -0.77 -7.82
N LEU A 67 2.28 -1.50 -8.41
CA LEU A 67 2.89 -1.14 -9.68
C LEU A 67 1.84 -1.03 -10.80
N VAL A 68 1.00 -2.05 -10.95
CA VAL A 68 -0.08 -2.06 -11.95
C VAL A 68 -1.08 -0.94 -11.69
N SER A 69 -1.50 -0.76 -10.44
CA SER A 69 -2.42 0.33 -10.06
C SER A 69 -1.83 1.70 -10.38
N ASN A 70 -0.57 1.95 -10.03
CA ASN A 70 0.08 3.24 -10.25
C ASN A 70 0.28 3.53 -11.75
N ILE A 71 0.46 2.51 -12.61
CA ILE A 71 0.44 2.68 -14.07
C ILE A 71 -0.93 3.24 -14.51
N PHE A 72 -2.05 2.66 -14.06
CA PHE A 72 -3.38 3.18 -14.38
C PHE A 72 -3.61 4.57 -13.77
N LEU A 73 -3.22 4.77 -12.52
CA LEU A 73 -3.40 6.04 -11.82
C LEU A 73 -2.54 7.18 -12.39
N SER A 74 -1.40 6.88 -13.01
CA SER A 74 -0.52 7.90 -13.61
C SER A 74 -1.21 8.74 -14.67
N PHE A 75 -2.22 8.16 -15.34
CA PHE A 75 -3.04 8.89 -16.32
C PHE A 75 -4.04 9.85 -15.66
N MET A 76 -4.33 9.70 -14.37
CA MET A 76 -5.33 10.46 -13.63
C MET A 76 -4.73 11.39 -12.57
N SER A 77 -3.65 10.98 -11.90
CA SER A 77 -3.09 11.67 -10.73
C SER A 77 -2.13 12.82 -11.06
N GLY A 78 -1.55 12.82 -12.26
CA GLY A 78 -0.50 13.77 -12.62
C GLY A 78 0.87 13.52 -11.96
N TYR A 79 1.01 12.51 -11.07
CA TYR A 79 2.28 12.17 -10.43
C TYR A 79 3.24 11.39 -11.36
N GLY A 80 2.71 10.80 -12.43
CA GLY A 80 3.50 10.19 -13.49
C GLY A 80 4.43 9.06 -13.03
N MET A 81 5.62 9.02 -13.63
CA MET A 81 6.60 7.94 -13.40
C MET A 81 7.11 7.85 -11.96
N ILE A 82 7.09 8.96 -11.21
CA ILE A 82 7.59 8.95 -9.83
C ILE A 82 6.72 8.08 -8.92
N ASP A 83 5.40 8.15 -9.08
CA ASP A 83 4.47 7.33 -8.29
C ASP A 83 4.53 5.86 -8.73
N ILE A 84 4.69 5.60 -10.04
CA ILE A 84 4.85 4.24 -10.56
C ILE A 84 6.07 3.56 -9.94
N ILE A 85 7.22 4.20 -9.94
CA ILE A 85 8.47 3.59 -9.50
C ILE A 85 8.63 3.73 -7.98
N CYS A 86 8.66 4.96 -7.47
CA CYS A 86 8.95 5.20 -6.06
C CYS A 86 7.80 4.74 -5.16
N GLY A 87 6.54 4.98 -5.53
CA GLY A 87 5.38 4.51 -4.77
C GLY A 87 5.35 2.99 -4.64
N SER A 88 5.61 2.27 -5.75
CA SER A 88 5.66 0.81 -5.71
C SER A 88 6.84 0.26 -4.90
N LEU A 89 8.00 0.93 -4.94
CA LEU A 89 9.15 0.56 -4.10
C LEU A 89 8.89 0.84 -2.61
N VAL A 90 8.19 1.91 -2.28
CA VAL A 90 7.78 2.20 -0.90
C VAL A 90 6.84 1.10 -0.40
N THR A 91 5.85 0.69 -1.19
CA THR A 91 4.95 -0.42 -0.84
C THR A 91 5.71 -1.74 -0.68
N LEU A 92 6.69 -2.03 -1.55
CA LEU A 92 7.54 -3.21 -1.42
C LEU A 92 8.32 -3.20 -0.10
N LEU A 93 8.94 -2.07 0.22
CA LEU A 93 9.71 -1.90 1.46
C LEU A 93 8.80 -2.04 2.69
N ALA A 94 7.63 -1.41 2.66
CA ALA A 94 6.63 -1.52 3.72
C ALA A 94 6.20 -2.98 3.92
N ALA A 95 5.83 -3.69 2.85
CA ALA A 95 5.44 -5.10 2.89
C ALA A 95 6.57 -6.00 3.43
N TYR A 96 7.82 -5.74 3.04
CA TYR A 96 8.96 -6.48 3.54
C TYR A 96 9.20 -6.27 5.04
N LEU A 97 9.08 -5.04 5.54
CA LEU A 97 9.22 -4.74 6.96
C LEU A 97 8.03 -5.28 7.77
N THR A 98 6.81 -5.18 7.23
CA THR A 98 5.61 -5.80 7.81
C THR A 98 5.80 -7.31 7.98
N ARG A 99 6.38 -7.99 6.98
CA ARG A 99 6.68 -9.44 7.07
C ARG A 99 7.62 -9.79 8.23
N LYS A 100 8.49 -8.88 8.63
CA LYS A 100 9.43 -9.07 9.76
C LYS A 100 8.86 -8.65 11.11
N ALA A 101 7.70 -8.07 11.16
CA ALA A 101 7.09 -7.60 12.39
C ALA A 101 6.76 -8.78 13.32
N LYS A 102 6.94 -8.55 14.63
CA LYS A 102 6.68 -9.57 15.66
C LYS A 102 5.26 -9.51 16.22
N SER A 103 4.50 -8.48 15.89
CA SER A 103 3.12 -8.31 16.35
C SER A 103 2.29 -7.58 15.29
N LYS A 104 0.96 -7.72 15.35
CA LYS A 104 0.05 -7.04 14.43
C LYS A 104 0.19 -5.50 14.51
N TYR A 105 0.39 -4.95 15.69
CA TYR A 105 0.56 -3.50 15.87
C TYR A 105 1.87 -3.01 15.22
N LEU A 106 2.96 -3.77 15.36
CA LEU A 106 4.22 -3.47 14.69
C LEU A 106 4.13 -3.66 13.18
N ALA A 107 3.27 -4.57 12.70
CA ALA A 107 3.03 -4.80 11.29
C ALA A 107 2.30 -3.64 10.59
N MET A 108 1.52 -2.87 11.34
CA MET A 108 0.79 -1.71 10.84
C MET A 108 1.69 -0.47 10.66
N LEU A 109 2.80 -0.37 11.39
CA LEU A 109 3.67 0.81 11.37
C LEU A 109 4.39 1.05 10.04
N PRO A 110 5.01 0.04 9.38
CA PRO A 110 5.75 0.27 8.15
C PRO A 110 4.94 0.94 7.04
N PRO A 111 3.72 0.50 6.67
CA PRO A 111 2.95 1.18 5.64
C PRO A 111 2.60 2.62 6.05
N ILE A 112 2.15 2.85 7.30
CA ILE A 112 1.77 4.18 7.77
C ILE A 112 2.97 5.14 7.73
N VAL A 113 4.12 4.71 8.26
CA VAL A 113 5.30 5.57 8.37
C VAL A 113 5.95 5.81 7.02
N LEU A 114 6.18 4.75 6.23
CA LEU A 114 6.88 4.88 4.96
C LEU A 114 6.04 5.64 3.93
N ASN A 115 4.77 5.34 3.78
CA ASN A 115 3.90 6.11 2.91
C ASN A 115 3.77 7.56 3.41
N GLY A 116 3.55 7.76 4.71
CA GLY A 116 3.46 9.09 5.29
C GLY A 116 4.66 9.97 4.98
N PHE A 117 5.87 9.49 5.19
CA PHE A 117 7.06 10.31 4.98
C PHE A 117 7.57 10.31 3.53
N LEU A 118 7.63 9.16 2.86
CA LEU A 118 8.24 9.08 1.54
C LEU A 118 7.29 9.52 0.43
N VAL A 119 6.04 9.07 0.43
CA VAL A 119 5.06 9.45 -0.60
C VAL A 119 4.75 10.94 -0.53
N SER A 120 4.71 11.50 0.69
CA SER A 120 4.48 12.94 0.89
C SER A 120 5.50 13.84 0.22
N ILE A 121 6.71 13.35 -0.09
CA ILE A 121 7.75 14.17 -0.76
C ILE A 121 7.24 14.66 -2.11
N TRP A 122 6.79 13.75 -2.96
CA TRP A 122 6.32 14.14 -4.29
C TRP A 122 4.88 14.62 -4.29
N VAL A 123 4.01 14.09 -3.42
CA VAL A 123 2.63 14.59 -3.31
C VAL A 123 2.61 16.05 -2.88
N SER A 124 3.40 16.44 -1.88
CA SER A 124 3.57 17.84 -1.46
C SER A 124 4.09 18.72 -2.59
N TYR A 125 5.12 18.25 -3.31
CA TYR A 125 5.71 18.98 -4.42
C TYR A 125 4.70 19.26 -5.54
N PHE A 126 3.94 18.27 -5.98
CA PHE A 126 2.99 18.39 -7.08
C PHE A 126 1.68 19.09 -6.67
N SER A 127 1.23 18.93 -5.43
CA SER A 127 0.00 19.57 -4.93
C SER A 127 0.20 21.00 -4.42
N GLY A 128 1.44 21.41 -4.15
CA GLY A 128 1.75 22.70 -3.54
C GLY A 128 1.36 22.82 -2.07
N ILE A 129 0.98 21.72 -1.42
CA ILE A 129 0.59 21.69 0.00
C ILE A 129 1.85 21.49 0.85
N PRO A 130 1.95 22.16 2.03
CA PRO A 130 3.10 22.02 2.91
C PRO A 130 3.37 20.55 3.27
N TYR A 131 4.64 20.15 3.23
CA TYR A 131 5.07 18.76 3.43
C TYR A 131 4.50 18.11 4.69
N PHE A 132 4.60 18.77 5.85
CA PHE A 132 4.10 18.19 7.09
C PHE A 132 2.58 18.01 7.12
N THR A 133 1.83 18.89 6.46
CA THR A 133 0.37 18.73 6.29
C THR A 133 0.06 17.49 5.47
N THR A 134 0.81 17.29 4.38
CA THR A 134 0.69 16.11 3.51
C THR A 134 1.07 14.84 4.27
N VAL A 135 2.15 14.87 5.07
CA VAL A 135 2.56 13.74 5.93
C VAL A 135 1.42 13.33 6.86
N LEU A 136 0.84 14.28 7.59
CA LEU A 136 -0.25 13.99 8.52
C LEU A 136 -1.49 13.45 7.80
N GLY A 137 -1.80 14.01 6.63
CA GLY A 137 -2.94 13.57 5.81
C GLY A 137 -2.76 12.14 5.31
N ILE A 138 -1.58 11.81 4.75
CA ILE A 138 -1.29 10.46 4.24
C ILE A 138 -1.21 9.45 5.39
N MET A 139 -0.50 9.77 6.48
CA MET A 139 -0.43 8.90 7.66
C MET A 139 -1.82 8.63 8.27
N GLY A 140 -2.67 9.65 8.32
CA GLY A 140 -4.05 9.50 8.81
C GLY A 140 -4.87 8.57 7.92
N GLY A 141 -4.81 8.76 6.61
CA GLY A 141 -5.49 7.90 5.64
C GLY A 141 -5.00 6.45 5.69
N GLU A 142 -3.68 6.25 5.73
CA GLU A 142 -3.05 4.94 5.88
C GLU A 142 -3.48 4.24 7.18
N ALA A 143 -3.44 4.98 8.31
CA ALA A 143 -3.84 4.43 9.60
C ALA A 143 -5.30 3.97 9.59
N ILE A 144 -6.20 4.73 8.98
CA ILE A 144 -7.61 4.35 8.85
C ILE A 144 -7.74 3.09 7.99
N SER A 145 -7.07 3.04 6.82
CA SER A 145 -7.11 1.89 5.91
C SER A 145 -6.63 0.61 6.59
N VAL A 146 -5.49 0.68 7.28
CA VAL A 146 -4.88 -0.46 7.97
C VAL A 146 -5.71 -0.91 9.18
N VAL A 147 -6.31 0.03 9.94
CA VAL A 147 -7.15 -0.29 11.12
C VAL A 147 -8.46 -0.96 10.71
N ILE A 148 -9.07 -0.57 9.60
CA ILE A 148 -10.30 -1.20 9.09
C ILE A 148 -10.07 -2.69 8.79
N GLU A 149 -8.89 -3.06 8.33
CA GLU A 149 -8.56 -4.46 7.99
C GLU A 149 -7.89 -5.23 9.13
N ALA A 150 -7.46 -4.55 10.20
CA ALA A 150 -6.86 -5.20 11.38
C ALA A 150 -7.67 -6.34 12.00
N PRO A 151 -9.03 -6.34 12.00
CA PRO A 151 -9.83 -7.45 12.49
C PRO A 151 -9.68 -8.74 11.68
N ILE A 152 -9.26 -8.65 10.42
CA ILE A 152 -9.06 -9.81 9.53
C ILE A 152 -7.79 -10.58 9.93
N LEU A 153 -6.86 -9.92 10.63
CA LEU A 153 -5.65 -10.56 11.12
C LEU A 153 -5.97 -11.43 12.34
N PRO A 154 -5.50 -12.69 12.37
CA PRO A 154 -5.63 -13.52 13.54
C PRO A 154 -4.92 -12.89 14.74
N PRO A 155 -5.37 -13.18 15.96
CA PRO A 155 -4.63 -12.79 17.16
C PRO A 155 -3.20 -13.34 17.04
N CYS A 156 -2.21 -12.50 17.45
CA CYS A 156 -0.83 -12.95 17.49
C CYS A 156 -0.75 -14.25 18.28
N GLN A 157 -0.29 -15.32 17.65
CA GLN A 157 0.09 -16.53 18.40
C GLN A 157 1.34 -16.17 19.23
N PRO A 158 1.33 -16.52 20.51
CA PRO A 158 2.45 -16.27 21.42
C PRO A 158 3.73 -16.98 20.98
#